data_31139a0d9a164667d7ceff3fcf3eb17d
#
_entry.id   31139a0d9a164667d7ceff3fcf3eb17d
#
_cell.length_a   1.000
_cell.length_b   1.000
_cell.length_c   1.000
_cell.angle_alpha   90.00
_cell.angle_beta   90.00
_cell.angle_gamma   90.00
#
_symmetry.space_group_name_H-M   'P 1'
#
loop_
_entity.id
_entity.type
_entity.pdbx_description
1 polymer ?
#
loop_
_entity_poly.entity_id
_entity_poly.type
_entity_poly.pdbx_seq_one_letter_code
_entity_poly.pdbx_strand_id
1 'polypeptide(L)' 'MQGPRGDEALQGLDAYEQMVNTFAEQAKMVWRVWGPQGEPMVRGIEAWAEMQRAYIQWLRQTTGAGNQP' A
#
# COMPACT_ATOMS: atom_id res chain seq x y z
N MET A 1 -28.81 -4.16 1.31
CA MET A 1 -28.35 -4.46 1.35
C MET A 1 -27.45 -4.14 1.62
N GLN A 2 -27.04 -3.97 1.82
CA GLN A 2 -26.40 -3.91 2.06
C GLN A 2 -25.58 -3.92 2.78
N GLY A 3 -25.39 -3.80 3.07
CA GLY A 3 -24.67 -4.40 3.82
C GLY A 3 -23.38 -3.95 4.31
N PRO A 4 -22.52 -4.82 4.61
CA PRO A 4 -21.22 -4.51 5.22
C PRO A 4 -20.24 -3.88 4.25
N ARG A 5 -20.62 -2.78 3.75
CA ARG A 5 -19.78 -2.11 2.78
C ARG A 5 -18.45 -1.68 3.36
N GLY A 6 -18.48 -1.29 4.64
CA GLY A 6 -17.26 -0.90 5.30
C GLY A 6 -16.28 -2.04 5.39
N ASP A 7 -16.81 -3.24 5.69
CA ASP A 7 -15.96 -4.41 5.77
C ASP A 7 -15.34 -4.75 4.43
N GLU A 8 -16.15 -4.67 3.38
CA GLU A 8 -15.64 -4.96 2.05
C GLU A 8 -14.56 -3.97 1.65
N ALA A 9 -14.79 -2.69 1.96
CA ALA A 9 -13.81 -1.67 1.63
C ALA A 9 -12.51 -1.92 2.40
N LEU A 10 -12.61 -2.28 3.68
CA LEU A 10 -11.43 -2.55 4.47
C LEU A 10 -10.70 -3.77 3.97
N GLN A 11 -11.43 -4.81 3.57
CA GLN A 11 -10.79 -5.99 3.00
C GLN A 11 -10.08 -5.64 1.70
N GLY A 12 -10.70 -4.80 0.89
CA GLY A 12 -10.06 -4.34 -0.33
C GLY A 12 -8.79 -3.57 -0.05
N LEU A 13 -8.81 -2.73 0.98
CA LEU A 13 -7.64 -1.98 1.36
C LEU A 13 -6.53 -2.90 1.86
N ASP A 14 -6.90 -3.93 2.63
CA ASP A 14 -5.91 -4.89 3.11
C ASP A 14 -5.26 -5.61 1.94
N ALA A 15 -6.07 -6.05 0.99
CA ALA A 15 -5.54 -6.73 -0.18
C ALA A 15 -4.63 -5.82 -0.98
N TYR A 16 -5.03 -4.57 -1.13
CA TYR A 16 -4.23 -3.61 -1.84
C TYR A 16 -2.91 -3.36 -1.12
N GLU A 17 -2.95 -3.25 0.20
CA GLU A 17 -1.75 -3.04 0.98
C GLU A 17 -0.80 -4.21 0.84
N GLN A 18 -1.33 -5.43 0.89
CA GLN A 18 -0.49 -6.61 0.71
C GLN A 18 0.14 -6.61 -0.69
N MET A 19 -0.64 -6.22 -1.68
CA MET A 19 -0.11 -6.15 -3.04
C MET A 19 1.02 -5.13 -3.13
N VAL A 20 0.83 -3.98 -2.52
CA VAL A 20 1.86 -2.95 -2.51
C VAL A 20 3.12 -3.46 -1.83
N ASN A 21 2.97 -4.10 -0.67
CA ASN A 21 4.11 -4.62 0.05
C ASN A 21 4.83 -5.70 -0.73
N THR A 22 4.07 -6.62 -1.31
CA THR A 22 4.66 -7.70 -2.09
C THR A 22 5.39 -7.16 -3.30
N PHE A 23 4.75 -6.25 -4.01
CA PHE A 23 5.36 -5.67 -5.19
C PHE A 23 6.65 -4.93 -4.83
N ALA A 24 6.61 -4.15 -3.76
CA ALA A 24 7.78 -3.40 -3.35
C ALA A 24 8.92 -4.34 -2.96
N GLU A 25 8.60 -5.42 -2.24
CA GLU A 25 9.63 -6.37 -1.85
C GLU A 25 10.26 -7.04 -3.05
N GLN A 26 9.44 -7.49 -3.98
CA GLN A 26 9.96 -8.16 -5.16
C GLN A 26 10.75 -7.21 -6.03
N ALA A 27 10.25 -6.01 -6.21
CA ALA A 27 10.95 -5.04 -7.03
C ALA A 27 12.29 -4.67 -6.42
N LYS A 28 12.34 -4.53 -5.09
CA LYS A 28 13.60 -4.21 -4.45
C LYS A 28 14.60 -5.34 -4.62
N MET A 29 14.15 -6.58 -4.56
CA MET A 29 15.04 -7.71 -4.77
C MET A 29 15.61 -7.70 -6.17
N VAL A 30 14.78 -7.43 -7.16
CA VAL A 30 15.23 -7.37 -8.53
C VAL A 30 16.30 -6.31 -8.71
N TRP A 31 16.07 -5.13 -8.18
CA TRP A 31 17.01 -4.02 -8.36
C TRP A 31 18.27 -4.19 -7.54
N ARG A 32 18.22 -4.95 -6.45
CA ARG A 32 19.43 -5.22 -5.68
C ARG A 32 20.43 -6.03 -6.46
N VAL A 33 19.95 -6.87 -7.37
CA VAL A 33 20.84 -7.65 -8.22
C VAL A 33 21.70 -6.75 -9.07
N TRP A 34 21.21 -5.56 -9.37
CA TRP A 34 21.95 -4.61 -10.18
C TRP A 34 23.02 -3.86 -9.40
N GLY A 35 23.09 -4.08 -8.07
CA GLY A 35 24.09 -3.44 -7.24
C GLY A 35 23.83 -1.95 -7.05
N PRO A 36 24.91 -1.17 -6.98
CA PRO A 36 24.74 0.26 -6.71
C PRO A 36 23.89 0.99 -7.75
N GLN A 37 23.86 0.46 -8.96
CA GLN A 37 23.10 1.11 -10.02
C GLN A 37 21.60 1.01 -9.77
N GLY A 38 21.18 -0.01 -9.03
CA GLY A 38 19.78 -0.16 -8.71
C GLY A 38 19.32 0.60 -7.50
N GLU A 39 20.25 1.23 -6.78
CA GLU A 39 19.91 1.89 -5.53
C GLU A 39 18.88 3.01 -5.71
N PRO A 40 19.02 3.89 -6.71
CA PRO A 40 17.99 4.93 -6.88
C PRO A 40 16.60 4.34 -7.14
N MET A 41 16.55 3.22 -7.84
CA MET A 41 15.28 2.57 -8.11
C MET A 41 14.68 2.01 -6.83
N VAL A 42 15.53 1.40 -5.99
CA VAL A 42 15.06 0.88 -4.71
C VAL A 42 14.49 2.00 -3.86
N ARG A 43 15.17 3.14 -3.82
CA ARG A 43 14.68 4.28 -3.06
C ARG A 43 13.36 4.79 -3.62
N GLY A 44 13.24 4.83 -4.93
CA GLY A 44 11.99 5.24 -5.54
C GLY A 44 10.86 4.31 -5.20
N ILE A 45 11.13 3.01 -5.19
CA ILE A 45 10.12 2.02 -4.84
C ILE A 45 9.72 2.19 -3.38
N GLU A 46 10.68 2.41 -2.49
CA GLU A 46 10.38 2.61 -1.09
C GLU A 46 9.53 3.86 -0.88
N ALA A 47 9.88 4.94 -1.57
CA ALA A 47 9.09 6.16 -1.46
C ALA A 47 7.68 5.94 -1.98
N TRP A 48 7.56 5.24 -3.10
CA TRP A 48 6.25 4.93 -3.64
C TRP A 48 5.43 4.10 -2.68
N ALA A 49 6.04 3.08 -2.08
CA ALA A 49 5.34 2.22 -1.14
C ALA A 49 4.89 3.01 0.08
N GLU A 50 5.73 3.91 0.56
CA GLU A 50 5.35 4.73 1.69
C GLU A 50 4.18 5.63 1.36
N MET A 51 4.19 6.21 0.17
CA MET A 51 3.08 7.03 -0.26
C MET A 51 1.80 6.22 -0.32
N GLN A 52 1.89 5.01 -0.86
CA GLN A 52 0.72 4.16 -0.94
C GLN A 52 0.20 3.78 0.44
N ARG A 53 1.12 3.48 1.36
CA ARG A 53 0.70 3.14 2.73
C ARG A 53 0.04 4.33 3.42
N ALA A 54 0.59 5.52 3.23
CA ALA A 54 -0.02 6.71 3.81
C ALA A 54 -1.41 6.92 3.24
N TYR A 55 -1.57 6.74 1.93
CA TYR A 55 -2.86 6.88 1.30
C TYR A 55 -3.85 5.84 1.83
N ILE A 56 -3.39 4.61 2.00
CA ILE A 56 -4.24 3.55 2.53
C ILE A 56 -4.67 3.89 3.95
N GLN A 57 -3.74 4.36 4.77
CA GLN A 57 -4.08 4.75 6.13
C GLN A 57 -5.08 5.89 6.15
N TRP A 58 -4.89 6.85 5.26
CA TRP A 58 -5.83 7.95 5.16
C TRP A 58 -7.21 7.44 4.78
N LEU A 59 -7.27 6.51 3.84
CA LEU A 59 -8.55 5.93 3.44
C LEU A 59 -9.20 5.19 4.60
N ARG A 60 -8.41 4.44 5.36
CA ARG A 60 -8.95 3.73 6.50
C ARG A 60 -9.51 4.68 7.53
N GLN A 61 -8.77 5.74 7.82
CA GLN A 61 -9.23 6.71 8.79
C GLN A 61 -10.48 7.41 8.29
N THR A 62 -10.48 7.78 7.03
CA THR A 62 -11.63 8.47 6.46
C THR A 62 -12.85 7.55 6.45
N THR A 63 -12.66 6.31 6.05
CA THR A 63 -13.78 5.36 6.01
C THR A 63 -14.32 5.12 7.41
N GLY A 64 -13.44 4.88 8.36
CA GLY A 64 -13.87 4.63 9.73
C GLY A 64 -14.47 5.86 10.36
N ALA A 65 -13.80 7.01 10.20
CA ALA A 65 -14.28 8.24 10.79
C ALA A 65 -15.54 8.73 10.11
N GLY A 66 -15.63 8.53 8.80
CA GLY A 66 -16.79 8.95 8.05
C GLY A 66 -18.05 8.29 8.52
N ASN A 67 -17.95 7.13 9.12
CA ASN A 67 -19.10 6.42 9.65
C ASN A 67 -19.52 6.92 11.03
N GLN A 68 -18.70 7.76 11.61
CA GLN A 68 -18.99 8.30 12.93
C GLN A 68 -19.80 9.56 12.80
N PRO A 69 -20.98 9.56 13.31
CA PRO A 69 -21.80 10.78 13.28
C PRO A 69 -21.22 11.87 14.14
#